data_78be4155a98b52f49da73c7feae13062
#
_entry.id   78be4155a98b52f49da73c7feae13062
#
_cell.length_a   1.000
_cell.length_b   1.000
_cell.length_c   1.000
_cell.angle_alpha   90.00
_cell.angle_beta   90.00
_cell.angle_gamma   90.00
#
_symmetry.space_group_name_H-M   'P 1'
#
loop_
_entity.id
_entity.type
_entity.pdbx_description
1 polymer ?
#
loop_
_entity_poly.entity_id
_entity_poly.type
_entity_poly.pdbx_seq_one_letter_code
_entity_poly.pdbx_strand_id
1 'polypeptide(L)'
;METISKRLRLDKRGVSNVIVAMLSLVLVVIISANVIIWSSQMSHYDWEKTQEKIEIVSAQTGRNGALFIINNKGSLTAHVVSLWVIDSTQHKRYDVDIFINSGENSTYTRMDINLPSEDFLIKMITERGNMAILSQS
;
A
#
# COMPACT_ATOMS: atom_id res chain seq x y z
N MET A 1 4.45 -69.51 -14.88
CA MET A 1 4.69 -68.63 -13.68
C MET A 1 5.59 -67.43 -13.97
N GLU A 2 6.60 -67.53 -14.83
CA GLU A 2 7.45 -66.36 -15.16
C GLU A 2 6.72 -65.21 -15.85
N THR A 3 5.73 -65.48 -16.69
CA THR A 3 4.92 -64.45 -17.38
C THR A 3 4.04 -63.67 -16.46
N ILE A 4 3.54 -64.22 -15.37
CA ILE A 4 2.71 -63.54 -14.38
C ILE A 4 3.54 -62.60 -13.48
N SER A 5 4.75 -63.05 -13.09
CA SER A 5 5.65 -62.23 -12.28
C SER A 5 6.20 -61.01 -13.06
N LYS A 6 6.44 -61.18 -14.37
CA LYS A 6 6.79 -60.07 -15.25
C LYS A 6 5.65 -59.04 -15.43
N ARG A 7 4.43 -59.54 -15.58
CA ARG A 7 3.24 -58.64 -15.66
C ARG A 7 3.02 -57.89 -14.37
N LEU A 8 3.15 -58.53 -13.22
CA LEU A 8 3.04 -57.89 -11.92
C LEU A 8 4.12 -56.79 -11.68
N ARG A 9 5.32 -56.99 -12.20
CA ARG A 9 6.38 -55.96 -12.14
C ARG A 9 6.08 -54.76 -13.04
N LEU A 10 5.47 -54.98 -14.19
CA LEU A 10 5.02 -53.94 -15.12
C LEU A 10 3.87 -53.11 -14.49
N ASP A 11 2.94 -53.81 -13.85
CA ASP A 11 1.82 -53.16 -13.17
C ASP A 11 2.27 -52.26 -11.99
N LYS A 12 3.28 -52.69 -11.24
CA LYS A 12 3.89 -51.86 -10.21
C LYS A 12 4.53 -50.56 -10.75
N ARG A 13 5.13 -50.60 -11.91
CA ARG A 13 5.68 -49.41 -12.58
C ARG A 13 4.58 -48.48 -13.07
N GLY A 14 3.49 -49.05 -13.61
CA GLY A 14 2.33 -48.27 -14.05
C GLY A 14 1.67 -47.55 -12.87
N VAL A 15 1.47 -48.21 -11.73
CA VAL A 15 0.92 -47.60 -10.49
C VAL A 15 1.84 -46.51 -9.96
N SER A 16 3.17 -46.72 -9.95
CA SER A 16 4.14 -45.72 -9.54
C SER A 16 4.08 -44.44 -10.39
N ASN A 17 3.97 -44.59 -11.72
CA ASN A 17 3.86 -43.47 -12.64
C ASN A 17 2.55 -42.70 -12.43
N VAL A 18 1.43 -43.38 -12.17
CA VAL A 18 0.16 -42.79 -11.87
C VAL A 18 0.21 -41.97 -10.54
N ILE A 19 0.84 -42.54 -9.52
CA ILE A 19 1.04 -41.86 -8.24
C ILE A 19 1.88 -40.58 -8.40
N VAL A 20 2.99 -40.65 -9.15
CA VAL A 20 3.83 -39.49 -9.43
C VAL A 20 3.06 -38.43 -10.20
N ALA A 21 2.25 -38.81 -11.19
CA ALA A 21 1.43 -37.89 -11.94
C ALA A 21 0.37 -37.21 -11.04
N MET A 22 -0.29 -37.95 -10.15
CA MET A 22 -1.25 -37.42 -9.20
C MET A 22 -0.59 -36.45 -8.21
N LEU A 23 0.55 -36.82 -7.64
CA LEU A 23 1.29 -35.93 -6.73
C LEU A 23 1.74 -34.66 -7.41
N SER A 24 2.21 -34.74 -8.65
CA SER A 24 2.59 -33.55 -9.44
C SER A 24 1.41 -32.65 -9.69
N LEU A 25 0.25 -33.19 -9.99
CA LEU A 25 -0.98 -32.43 -10.22
C LEU A 25 -1.45 -31.74 -8.95
N VAL A 26 -1.44 -32.42 -7.80
CA VAL A 26 -1.78 -31.84 -6.50
C VAL A 26 -0.81 -30.70 -6.16
N LEU A 27 0.47 -30.87 -6.42
CA LEU A 27 1.48 -29.86 -6.15
C LEU A 27 1.28 -28.61 -7.00
N VAL A 28 0.96 -28.79 -8.28
CA VAL A 28 0.64 -27.68 -9.19
C VAL A 28 -0.61 -26.92 -8.70
N VAL A 29 -1.65 -27.64 -8.27
CA VAL A 29 -2.88 -27.01 -7.75
C VAL A 29 -2.60 -26.20 -6.49
N ILE A 30 -1.80 -26.73 -5.55
CA ILE A 30 -1.45 -26.02 -4.31
C ILE A 30 -0.67 -24.73 -4.62
N ILE A 31 0.33 -24.79 -5.51
CA ILE A 31 1.11 -23.62 -5.89
C ILE A 31 0.23 -22.58 -6.58
N SER A 32 -0.61 -23.01 -7.52
CA SER A 32 -1.52 -22.12 -8.24
C SER A 32 -2.51 -21.43 -7.30
N ALA A 33 -3.09 -22.15 -6.35
CA ALA A 33 -4.00 -21.59 -5.37
C ALA A 33 -3.33 -20.51 -4.50
N ASN A 34 -2.11 -20.74 -4.04
CA ASN A 34 -1.36 -19.77 -3.26
C ASN A 34 -1.05 -18.49 -4.06
N VAL A 35 -0.66 -18.63 -5.33
CA VAL A 35 -0.40 -17.49 -6.22
C VAL A 35 -1.66 -16.67 -6.46
N ILE A 36 -2.80 -17.32 -6.67
CA ILE A 36 -4.08 -16.62 -6.88
C ILE A 36 -4.50 -15.85 -5.63
N ILE A 37 -4.39 -16.45 -4.45
CA ILE A 37 -4.72 -15.77 -3.17
C ILE A 37 -3.82 -14.56 -2.97
N TRP A 38 -2.52 -14.71 -3.15
CA TRP A 38 -1.57 -13.62 -3.00
C TRP A 38 -1.83 -12.49 -4.02
N SER A 39 -2.06 -12.83 -5.28
CA SER A 39 -2.39 -11.87 -6.33
C SER A 39 -3.68 -11.10 -6.03
N SER A 40 -4.70 -11.77 -5.53
CA SER A 40 -5.97 -11.14 -5.13
C SER A 40 -5.79 -10.15 -3.98
N GLN A 41 -5.00 -10.48 -2.98
CA GLN A 41 -4.70 -9.59 -1.86
C GLN A 41 -3.94 -8.34 -2.32
N MET A 42 -2.91 -8.50 -3.16
CA MET A 42 -2.16 -7.37 -3.71
C MET A 42 -3.04 -6.46 -4.55
N SER A 43 -3.92 -7.02 -5.37
CA SER A 43 -4.87 -6.26 -6.19
C SER A 43 -5.82 -5.41 -5.33
N HIS A 44 -6.23 -5.90 -4.17
CA HIS A 44 -7.09 -5.15 -3.24
C HIS A 44 -6.37 -3.92 -2.66
N TYR A 45 -5.12 -4.07 -2.24
CA TYR A 45 -4.31 -2.95 -1.74
C TYR A 45 -4.09 -1.89 -2.82
N ASP A 46 -3.77 -2.29 -4.03
CA ASP A 46 -3.57 -1.37 -5.16
C ASP A 46 -4.86 -0.63 -5.51
N TRP A 47 -6.00 -1.30 -5.45
CA TRP A 47 -7.31 -0.70 -5.66
C TRP A 47 -7.62 0.38 -4.63
N GLU A 48 -7.48 0.09 -3.33
CA GLU A 48 -7.71 1.07 -2.27
C GLU A 48 -6.76 2.26 -2.38
N LYS A 49 -5.49 2.00 -2.68
CA LYS A 49 -4.50 3.05 -2.88
C LYS A 49 -4.86 3.97 -4.06
N THR A 50 -5.40 3.43 -5.13
CA THR A 50 -5.83 4.20 -6.29
C THR A 50 -7.06 5.06 -5.99
N GLN A 51 -7.93 4.60 -5.11
CA GLN A 51 -9.15 5.31 -4.72
C GLN A 51 -8.92 6.42 -3.69
N GLU A 52 -7.81 6.38 -3.00
CA GLU A 52 -7.42 7.43 -2.06
C GLU A 52 -6.70 8.56 -2.80
N LYS A 53 -7.18 9.79 -2.63
CA LYS A 53 -6.56 10.97 -3.23
C LYS A 53 -6.69 12.16 -2.31
N ILE A 54 -5.58 12.60 -1.76
CA ILE A 54 -5.50 13.80 -0.93
C ILE A 54 -4.77 14.92 -1.66
N GLU A 55 -5.15 16.14 -1.35
CA GLU A 55 -4.53 17.35 -1.87
C GLU A 55 -4.32 18.34 -0.73
N ILE A 56 -3.14 18.92 -0.67
CA ILE A 56 -2.87 20.02 0.25
C ILE A 56 -3.28 21.30 -0.45
N VAL A 57 -4.31 21.94 0.05
CA VAL A 57 -4.85 23.18 -0.55
C VAL A 57 -3.98 24.38 -0.20
N SER A 58 -3.61 24.49 1.07
CA SER A 58 -2.76 25.58 1.54
C SER A 58 -1.99 25.22 2.81
N ALA A 59 -0.86 25.88 2.99
CA ALA A 59 -0.08 25.84 4.22
C ALA A 59 0.32 27.27 4.58
N GLN A 60 -0.03 27.70 5.75
CA GLN A 60 0.19 29.08 6.21
C GLN A 60 0.72 29.12 7.64
N THR A 61 1.48 30.15 7.95
CA THR A 61 1.87 30.45 9.33
C THR A 61 0.80 31.29 9.98
N GLY A 62 0.19 30.76 11.02
CA GLY A 62 -0.81 31.44 11.84
C GLY A 62 -0.30 31.82 13.22
N ARG A 63 -1.16 32.46 14.03
CA ARG A 63 -0.85 32.79 15.42
C ARG A 63 -0.56 31.58 16.31
N ASN A 64 -1.13 30.42 15.95
CA ASN A 64 -1.02 29.17 16.69
C ASN A 64 -0.11 28.15 16.00
N GLY A 65 0.90 28.59 15.25
CA GLY A 65 1.79 27.73 14.50
C GLY A 65 1.39 27.56 13.02
N ALA A 66 1.69 26.43 12.44
CA ALA A 66 1.37 26.16 11.05
C ALA A 66 -0.07 25.67 10.88
N LEU A 67 -0.76 26.23 9.90
CA LEU A 67 -2.12 25.88 9.51
C LEU A 67 -2.09 25.19 8.15
N PHE A 68 -2.65 23.98 8.07
CA PHE A 68 -2.76 23.23 6.83
C PHE A 68 -4.22 22.98 6.49
N ILE A 69 -4.59 23.20 5.24
CA ILE A 69 -5.90 22.85 4.71
C ILE A 69 -5.70 21.69 3.72
N ILE A 70 -6.37 20.59 4.00
CA ILE A 70 -6.22 19.34 3.25
C ILE A 70 -7.59 18.94 2.72
N ASN A 71 -7.67 18.63 1.45
CA ASN A 71 -8.89 18.14 0.80
C ASN A 71 -8.72 16.66 0.41
N ASN A 72 -9.70 15.85 0.76
CA ASN A 72 -9.79 14.47 0.28
C ASN A 72 -10.69 14.39 -0.95
N LYS A 73 -10.08 14.29 -2.12
CA LYS A 73 -10.77 14.12 -3.41
C LYS A 73 -11.05 12.67 -3.76
N GLY A 74 -10.56 11.73 -2.95
CA GLY A 74 -10.77 10.30 -3.16
C GLY A 74 -12.13 9.82 -2.68
N SER A 75 -12.41 8.55 -2.94
CA SER A 75 -13.66 7.88 -2.51
C SER A 75 -13.56 7.19 -1.15
N LEU A 76 -12.36 7.13 -0.56
CA LEU A 76 -12.10 6.51 0.72
C LEU A 76 -11.64 7.54 1.74
N THR A 77 -11.87 7.24 3.03
CA THR A 77 -11.29 8.03 4.13
C THR A 77 -9.77 7.92 4.10
N ALA A 78 -9.09 9.05 4.09
CA ALA A 78 -7.64 9.13 4.13
C ALA A 78 -7.13 9.28 5.56
N HIS A 79 -6.10 8.51 5.91
CA HIS A 79 -5.40 8.61 7.18
C HIS A 79 -3.98 9.11 6.93
N VAL A 80 -3.73 10.38 7.22
CA VAL A 80 -2.41 10.99 7.09
C VAL A 80 -1.59 10.67 8.32
N VAL A 81 -0.45 10.03 8.13
CA VAL A 81 0.42 9.53 9.23
C VAL A 81 1.72 10.30 9.37
N SER A 82 2.16 10.98 8.33
CA SER A 82 3.38 11.79 8.41
C SER A 82 3.29 13.05 7.55
N LEU A 83 3.95 14.08 8.04
CA LEU A 83 4.09 15.37 7.39
C LEU A 83 5.56 15.75 7.34
N TRP A 84 6.03 16.13 6.16
CA TRP A 84 7.38 16.57 5.96
C TRP A 84 7.40 18.03 5.54
N VAL A 85 8.25 18.79 6.18
CA VAL A 85 8.59 20.16 5.78
C VAL A 85 10.02 20.16 5.26
N ILE A 86 10.17 20.47 3.99
CA ILE A 86 11.45 20.40 3.27
C ILE A 86 11.78 21.77 2.74
N ASP A 87 12.93 22.30 3.12
CA ASP A 87 13.50 23.51 2.54
C ASP A 87 14.93 23.24 2.04
N SER A 88 15.62 24.26 1.57
CA SER A 88 16.98 24.15 1.08
C SER A 88 18.02 23.70 2.12
N THR A 89 17.69 23.84 3.41
CA THR A 89 18.59 23.58 4.54
C THR A 89 18.16 22.42 5.42
N GLN A 90 16.86 22.10 5.47
CA GLN A 90 16.31 21.15 6.42
C GLN A 90 15.26 20.24 5.77
N HIS A 91 15.27 18.98 6.24
CA HIS A 91 14.21 18.00 5.99
C HIS A 91 13.67 17.57 7.35
N LYS A 92 12.52 18.04 7.73
CA LYS A 92 11.94 17.73 9.04
C LYS A 92 10.66 16.94 8.90
N ARG A 93 10.60 15.81 9.59
CA ARG A 93 9.42 14.95 9.65
C ARG A 93 8.66 15.16 10.95
N TYR A 94 7.35 15.22 10.82
CA TYR A 94 6.43 15.26 11.95
C TYR A 94 5.47 14.08 11.86
N ASP A 95 5.26 13.39 12.96
CA ASP A 95 4.25 12.36 13.04
C ASP A 95 2.89 13.03 13.28
N VAL A 96 1.92 12.69 12.47
CA VAL A 96 0.56 13.23 12.53
C VAL A 96 -0.46 12.10 12.50
N ASP A 97 -1.66 12.38 12.96
CA ASP A 97 -2.76 11.44 12.99
C ASP A 97 -4.04 12.18 12.57
N ILE A 98 -4.28 12.23 11.26
CA ILE A 98 -5.37 13.00 10.69
C ILE A 98 -6.23 12.08 9.82
N PHE A 99 -7.52 12.02 10.14
CA PHE A 99 -8.52 11.33 9.33
C PHE A 99 -9.35 12.35 8.57
N ILE A 100 -9.44 12.17 7.25
CA ILE A 100 -10.21 13.04 6.36
C ILE A 100 -11.19 12.17 5.59
N ASN A 101 -12.49 12.37 5.79
CA ASN A 101 -13.50 11.62 5.07
C ASN A 101 -13.54 12.00 3.59
N SER A 102 -14.07 11.10 2.78
CA SER A 102 -14.22 11.33 1.34
C SER A 102 -15.00 12.63 1.05
N GLY A 103 -14.42 13.47 0.20
CA GLY A 103 -15.03 14.73 -0.22
C GLY A 103 -14.97 15.87 0.81
N GLU A 104 -14.34 15.66 1.98
CA GLU A 104 -14.22 16.65 3.02
C GLU A 104 -12.93 17.45 2.95
N ASN A 105 -13.00 18.69 3.45
CA ASN A 105 -11.84 19.51 3.77
C ASN A 105 -11.54 19.42 5.26
N SER A 106 -10.30 19.22 5.62
CA SER A 106 -9.84 19.23 6.99
C SER A 106 -8.84 20.36 7.21
N THR A 107 -8.99 21.06 8.32
CA THR A 107 -8.04 22.05 8.77
C THR A 107 -7.22 21.49 9.92
N TYR A 108 -5.92 21.49 9.78
CA TYR A 108 -4.98 20.96 10.78
C TYR A 108 -4.03 22.06 11.22
N THR A 109 -3.94 22.29 12.51
CA THR A 109 -3.08 23.30 13.11
C THR A 109 -2.13 22.67 14.11
N ARG A 110 -0.86 23.05 14.07
CA ARG A 110 0.15 22.54 14.99
C ARG A 110 1.14 23.63 15.38
N MET A 111 1.35 23.78 16.68
CA MET A 111 2.20 24.83 17.24
C MET A 111 3.69 24.57 17.10
N ASP A 112 4.09 23.30 17.04
CA ASP A 112 5.49 22.88 16.99
C ASP A 112 6.09 22.89 15.58
N ILE A 113 5.28 23.20 14.56
CA ILE A 113 5.72 23.31 13.18
C ILE A 113 5.94 24.76 12.81
N ASN A 114 7.18 25.10 12.47
CA ASN A 114 7.54 26.39 11.90
C ASN A 114 7.75 26.25 10.40
N LEU A 115 6.93 26.94 9.62
CA LEU A 115 7.11 26.97 8.17
C LEU A 115 8.23 27.97 7.83
N PRO A 116 9.13 27.63 6.89
CA PRO A 116 10.13 28.56 6.39
C PRO A 116 9.49 29.79 5.75
N SER A 117 10.21 30.91 5.77
CA SER A 117 9.79 32.16 5.13
C SER A 117 10.11 32.21 3.62
N GLU A 118 10.97 31.31 3.17
CA GLU A 118 11.40 31.18 1.77
C GLU A 118 10.75 29.96 1.13
N ASP A 119 11.23 29.58 -0.04
CA ASP A 119 10.77 28.42 -0.79
C ASP A 119 10.80 27.15 0.05
N PHE A 120 9.67 26.49 0.18
CA PHE A 120 9.57 25.23 0.90
C PHE A 120 8.58 24.28 0.22
N LEU A 121 8.71 23.01 0.55
CA LEU A 121 7.88 21.94 0.07
C LEU A 121 7.27 21.19 1.25
N ILE A 122 5.97 20.98 1.18
CA ILE A 122 5.26 20.17 2.17
C ILE A 122 4.83 18.87 1.52
N LYS A 123 5.11 17.77 2.20
CA LYS A 123 4.77 16.44 1.77
C LYS A 123 3.99 15.73 2.87
N MET A 124 2.80 15.29 2.56
CA MET A 124 2.00 14.46 3.44
C MET A 124 1.91 13.05 2.90
N ILE A 125 2.05 12.07 3.79
CA ILE A 125 2.02 10.66 3.45
C ILE A 125 0.88 10.00 4.21
N THR A 126 0.05 9.24 3.49
CA THR A 126 -1.03 8.46 4.07
C THR A 126 -0.56 7.07 4.50
N GLU A 127 -1.36 6.41 5.34
CA GLU A 127 -1.12 5.03 5.78
C GLU A 127 -1.03 4.06 4.59
N ARG A 128 -1.77 4.31 3.51
CA ARG A 128 -1.73 3.50 2.28
C ARG A 128 -0.52 3.79 1.39
N GLY A 129 0.30 4.78 1.74
CA GLY A 129 1.51 5.14 1.01
C GLY A 129 1.30 6.18 -0.10
N ASN A 130 0.14 6.81 -0.18
CA ASN A 130 -0.09 7.93 -1.08
C ASN A 130 0.56 9.20 -0.53
N MET A 131 0.95 10.08 -1.45
CA MET A 131 1.59 11.33 -1.12
C MET A 131 0.83 12.51 -1.70
N ALA A 132 0.72 13.58 -0.92
CA ALA A 132 0.33 14.90 -1.38
C ALA A 132 1.50 15.86 -1.21
N ILE A 133 1.77 16.66 -2.22
CA ILE A 133 2.89 17.60 -2.23
C ILE A 133 2.36 18.98 -2.54
N LEU A 134 2.77 19.96 -1.73
CA LEU A 134 2.56 21.38 -1.97
C LEU A 134 3.92 22.07 -2.03
N SER A 135 4.21 22.72 -3.14
CA SER A 135 5.39 23.58 -3.28
C SER A 135 4.97 25.04 -3.16
N GLN A 136 5.64 25.77 -2.31
CA GLN A 136 5.41 27.19 -2.11
C GLN A 136 6.71 27.96 -2.32
N SER A 137 6.64 28.86 -3.25
CA SER A 137 7.77 29.74 -3.62
C SER A 137 7.47 31.19 -3.28
#